data_b1ab5be0ce4c6cec978594891d889d64
#
_entry.id   b1ab5be0ce4c6cec978594891d889d64
#
_cell.length_a   1.000
_cell.length_b   1.000
_cell.length_c   1.000
_cell.angle_alpha   90.00
_cell.angle_beta   90.00
_cell.angle_gamma   90.00
#
_symmetry.space_group_name_H-M   'P 1'
#
loop_
_entity.id
_entity.type
_entity.pdbx_description
1 polymer ?
#
loop_
_entity_poly.entity_id
_entity_poly.type
_entity_poly.pdbx_seq_one_letter_code
_entity_poly.pdbx_strand_id
1 'polypeptide(L)'
;MQRKIMHGHMAGREKSPAFSEPWQELCIAIVRKAADDYIDVLRKLWKSGVSVQAKRKLLKDKIELESFFHSEWYEFLCDIPPEKLMRGCISKAKELEKEAIERKNKQEVRKLLKDAV
;
A
#
# COMPACT_ATOMS: atom_id res chain seq x y z
N MET A 1 30.37 -10.91 -19.33
CA MET A 1 30.59 -11.29 -19.63
C MET A 1 30.50 -11.38 -19.59
N GLN A 2 30.36 -10.94 -19.50
CA GLN A 2 30.35 -11.14 -19.57
C GLN A 2 29.93 -11.03 -19.30
N ARG A 3 29.34 -10.82 -18.99
CA ARG A 3 29.17 -10.79 -19.10
C ARG A 3 28.77 -10.87 -18.72
N LYS A 4 28.42 -10.62 -18.39
CA LYS A 4 28.33 -10.77 -18.36
C LYS A 4 27.82 -10.77 -18.08
N ILE A 5 27.38 -10.57 -17.94
CA ILE A 5 27.22 -10.78 -17.96
C ILE A 5 26.78 -10.96 -17.74
N MET A 6 26.44 -10.95 -17.60
CA MET A 6 26.38 -11.38 -17.73
C MET A 6 26.12 -11.92 -17.50
N HIS A 7 25.92 -11.96 -17.50
CA HIS A 7 26.01 -12.71 -17.64
C HIS A 7 25.66 -13.20 -17.21
N GLY A 8 25.24 -13.32 -16.91
CA GLY A 8 25.24 -13.87 -16.77
C GLY A 8 24.76 -14.03 -16.30
N HIS A 9 24.42 -14.31 -16.30
CA HIS A 9 24.30 -14.67 -16.20
C HIS A 9 23.72 -14.81 -15.75
N MET A 10 23.39 -15.11 -15.66
CA MET A 10 23.19 -15.44 -15.45
C MET A 10 22.94 -16.06 -14.88
N ALA A 11 22.94 -16.32 -14.76
CA ALA A 11 22.96 -17.15 -14.29
C ALA A 11 22.11 -17.56 -13.48
N GLY A 12 21.81 -18.23 -13.50
CA GLY A 12 20.91 -18.67 -12.82
C GLY A 12 20.07 -18.00 -12.06
N ARG A 13 19.47 -18.12 -11.82
CA ARG A 13 19.05 -17.40 -11.21
C ARG A 13 19.58 -17.28 -10.21
N GLU A 14 20.31 -17.75 -10.13
CA GLU A 14 21.10 -17.28 -9.34
C GLU A 14 21.11 -15.88 -9.33
N LYS A 15 21.56 -15.25 -8.39
CA LYS A 15 21.50 -13.83 -8.25
C LYS A 15 22.38 -13.16 -9.23
N SER A 16 21.77 -12.43 -10.15
CA SER A 16 22.55 -11.49 -10.91
C SER A 16 22.76 -10.25 -10.04
N PRO A 17 23.74 -9.41 -10.32
CA PRO A 17 23.96 -8.18 -9.57
C PRO A 17 22.75 -7.25 -9.57
N ALA A 18 21.92 -7.32 -10.62
CA ALA A 18 20.73 -6.48 -10.70
C ALA A 18 19.69 -6.81 -9.63
N PHE A 19 19.78 -8.01 -9.07
CA PHE A 19 18.87 -8.45 -8.03
C PHE A 19 19.54 -8.56 -6.67
N SER A 20 20.56 -7.75 -6.44
CA SER A 20 21.22 -7.69 -5.15
C SER A 20 20.23 -7.19 -4.10
N GLU A 21 20.50 -7.46 -2.84
CA GLU A 21 19.65 -7.08 -1.75
C GLU A 21 19.24 -5.62 -1.74
N PRO A 22 20.17 -4.64 -1.92
CA PRO A 22 19.77 -3.24 -1.94
C PRO A 22 18.78 -2.91 -3.03
N TRP A 23 18.89 -3.52 -4.20
CA TRP A 23 17.94 -3.30 -5.28
C TRP A 23 16.57 -3.86 -4.94
N GLN A 24 16.54 -5.08 -4.39
CA GLN A 24 15.30 -5.72 -3.98
C GLN A 24 14.61 -4.92 -2.89
N GLU A 25 15.37 -4.42 -1.93
CA GLU A 25 14.82 -3.58 -0.87
C GLU A 25 14.20 -2.32 -1.42
N LEU A 26 14.84 -1.71 -2.40
CA LEU A 26 14.30 -0.51 -3.04
C LEU A 26 12.99 -0.80 -3.75
N CYS A 27 12.91 -1.89 -4.51
CA CYS A 27 11.68 -2.30 -5.20
C CYS A 27 10.56 -2.51 -4.21
N ILE A 28 10.82 -3.21 -3.12
CA ILE A 28 9.85 -3.46 -2.06
C ILE A 28 9.39 -2.14 -1.43
N ALA A 29 10.32 -1.24 -1.18
CA ALA A 29 10.01 0.05 -0.56
C ALA A 29 9.10 0.89 -1.44
N ILE A 30 9.35 0.91 -2.75
CA ILE A 30 8.52 1.68 -3.69
C ILE A 30 7.09 1.15 -3.71
N VAL A 31 6.93 -0.17 -3.83
CA VAL A 31 5.61 -0.79 -3.87
C VAL A 31 4.89 -0.63 -2.53
N ARG A 32 5.61 -0.80 -1.43
CA ARG A 32 5.03 -0.65 -0.09
C ARG A 32 4.54 0.77 0.13
N LYS A 33 5.32 1.76 -0.28
CA LYS A 33 4.91 3.16 -0.15
C LYS A 33 3.62 3.42 -0.91
N ALA A 34 3.52 2.92 -2.14
CA ALA A 34 2.31 3.09 -2.94
C ALA A 34 1.12 2.37 -2.30
N ALA A 35 1.33 1.16 -1.76
CA ALA A 35 0.27 0.42 -1.09
C ALA A 35 -0.21 1.16 0.17
N ASP A 36 0.72 1.68 0.96
CA ASP A 36 0.38 2.43 2.17
C ASP A 36 -0.40 3.70 1.82
N ASP A 37 0.01 4.39 0.77
CA ASP A 37 -0.68 5.60 0.30
C ASP A 37 -2.09 5.26 -0.16
N TYR A 38 -2.26 4.12 -0.84
CA TYR A 38 -3.56 3.67 -1.32
C TYR A 38 -4.50 3.36 -0.15
N ILE A 39 -3.99 2.66 0.86
CA ILE A 39 -4.77 2.36 2.08
C ILE A 39 -5.21 3.67 2.74
N ASP A 40 -4.29 4.62 2.85
CA ASP A 40 -4.58 5.91 3.48
C ASP A 40 -5.67 6.68 2.71
N VAL A 41 -5.56 6.73 1.39
CA VAL A 41 -6.55 7.40 0.54
C VAL A 41 -7.92 6.75 0.68
N LEU A 42 -7.99 5.43 0.69
CA LEU A 42 -9.25 4.70 0.85
C LEU A 42 -9.90 5.03 2.19
N ARG A 43 -9.12 5.02 3.26
CA ARG A 43 -9.64 5.32 4.59
C ARG A 43 -10.18 6.73 4.68
N LYS A 44 -9.48 7.69 4.08
CA LYS A 44 -9.93 9.08 4.07
C LYS A 44 -11.20 9.26 3.25
N LEU A 45 -11.33 8.53 2.13
CA LEU A 45 -12.53 8.60 1.29
C LEU A 45 -13.76 8.06 2.00
N TRP A 46 -13.58 7.09 2.90
CA TRP A 46 -14.69 6.47 3.60
C TRP A 46 -15.19 7.28 4.80
N LYS A 47 -14.47 8.33 5.18
CA LYS A 47 -14.90 9.16 6.31
C LYS A 47 -16.00 10.11 5.92
N SER A 48 -16.95 10.32 6.83
CA SER A 48 -18.00 11.32 6.63
C SER A 48 -17.44 12.71 6.92
N GLY A 49 -18.11 13.73 6.40
CA GLY A 49 -17.74 15.11 6.67
C GLY A 49 -16.60 15.64 5.83
N VAL A 50 -16.15 14.88 4.83
CA VAL A 50 -15.09 15.33 3.93
C VAL A 50 -15.68 16.31 2.93
N SER A 51 -15.01 17.45 2.73
CA SER A 51 -15.47 18.46 1.78
C SER A 51 -15.39 17.94 0.34
N VAL A 52 -16.15 18.55 -0.56
CA VAL A 52 -16.17 18.19 -1.97
C VAL A 52 -14.78 18.34 -2.58
N GLN A 53 -14.09 19.42 -2.24
CA GLN A 53 -12.75 19.67 -2.77
C GLN A 53 -11.74 18.63 -2.28
N ALA A 54 -11.79 18.29 -1.01
CA ALA A 54 -10.92 17.26 -0.45
C ALA A 54 -11.21 15.91 -1.08
N LYS A 55 -12.49 15.60 -1.30
CA LYS A 55 -12.89 14.35 -1.94
C LYS A 55 -12.38 14.25 -3.36
N ARG A 56 -12.43 15.35 -4.12
CA ARG A 56 -11.90 15.39 -5.48
C ARG A 56 -10.41 15.09 -5.50
N LYS A 57 -9.66 15.68 -4.57
CA LYS A 57 -8.23 15.44 -4.49
C LYS A 57 -7.95 13.99 -4.15
N LEU A 58 -8.68 13.43 -3.21
CA LEU A 58 -8.51 12.03 -2.82
C LEU A 58 -8.83 11.08 -3.97
N LEU A 59 -9.87 11.37 -4.74
CA LEU A 59 -10.21 10.55 -5.91
C LEU A 59 -9.12 10.63 -6.98
N LYS A 60 -8.55 11.81 -7.17
CA LYS A 60 -7.44 11.97 -8.10
C LYS A 60 -6.24 11.15 -7.65
N ASP A 61 -5.90 11.22 -6.37
CA ASP A 61 -4.79 10.45 -5.80
C ASP A 61 -5.05 8.95 -5.96
N LYS A 62 -6.28 8.51 -5.75
CA LYS A 62 -6.67 7.12 -5.92
C LYS A 62 -6.44 6.64 -7.34
N ILE A 63 -6.88 7.45 -8.32
CA ILE A 63 -6.71 7.12 -9.74
C ILE A 63 -5.23 7.04 -10.10
N GLU A 64 -4.42 7.96 -9.60
CA GLU A 64 -2.98 7.97 -9.87
C GLU A 64 -2.31 6.72 -9.32
N LEU A 65 -2.69 6.30 -8.11
CA LEU A 65 -2.14 5.10 -7.51
C LEU A 65 -2.57 3.85 -8.26
N GLU A 66 -3.84 3.78 -8.67
CA GLU A 66 -4.33 2.64 -9.45
C GLU A 66 -3.63 2.58 -10.82
N SER A 67 -3.35 3.73 -11.41
CA SER A 67 -2.59 3.80 -12.65
C SER A 67 -1.17 3.26 -12.46
N PHE A 68 -0.55 3.59 -11.33
CA PHE A 68 0.77 3.05 -11.01
C PHE A 68 0.73 1.54 -10.91
N PHE A 69 -0.26 0.98 -10.21
CA PHE A 69 -0.37 -0.47 -10.03
C PHE A 69 -0.57 -1.21 -11.35
N HIS A 70 -1.15 -0.55 -12.35
CA HIS A 70 -1.37 -1.15 -13.67
C HIS A 70 -0.29 -0.76 -14.69
N SER A 71 0.79 -0.13 -14.24
CA SER A 71 1.85 0.34 -15.13
C SER A 71 2.90 -0.76 -15.37
N GLU A 72 3.66 -0.60 -16.45
CA GLU A 72 4.80 -1.46 -16.73
C GLU A 72 5.86 -1.33 -15.65
N TRP A 73 5.97 -0.14 -15.07
CA TRP A 73 6.93 0.11 -13.99
C TRP A 73 6.61 -0.79 -12.78
N TYR A 74 5.33 -0.90 -12.43
CA TYR A 74 4.92 -1.80 -11.34
C TYR A 74 5.26 -3.25 -11.67
N GLU A 75 5.00 -3.70 -12.90
CA GLU A 75 5.33 -5.06 -13.32
C GLU A 75 6.82 -5.35 -13.14
N PHE A 76 7.65 -4.34 -13.44
CA PHE A 76 9.09 -4.47 -13.28
C PHE A 76 9.48 -4.60 -11.80
N LEU A 77 8.77 -3.90 -10.91
CA LEU A 77 9.11 -3.86 -9.49
C LEU A 77 8.56 -5.02 -8.67
N CYS A 78 7.48 -5.65 -9.13
CA CYS A 78 6.72 -6.56 -8.28
C CYS A 78 6.03 -7.64 -9.11
N ASP A 79 6.04 -8.88 -8.60
CA ASP A 79 5.40 -10.01 -9.28
C ASP A 79 3.95 -10.20 -8.87
N ILE A 80 3.49 -9.48 -7.85
CA ILE A 80 2.11 -9.63 -7.36
C ILE A 80 1.15 -8.99 -8.36
N PRO A 81 0.11 -9.72 -8.83
CA PRO A 81 -0.87 -9.11 -9.73
C PRO A 81 -1.49 -7.88 -9.09
N PRO A 82 -1.65 -6.79 -9.86
CA PRO A 82 -2.18 -5.53 -9.29
C PRO A 82 -3.54 -5.70 -8.62
N GLU A 83 -4.43 -6.50 -9.19
CA GLU A 83 -5.75 -6.73 -8.61
C GLU A 83 -5.65 -7.37 -7.23
N LYS A 84 -4.72 -8.30 -7.07
CA LYS A 84 -4.51 -8.97 -5.79
C LYS A 84 -3.97 -8.00 -4.75
N LEU A 85 -3.02 -7.16 -5.14
CA LEU A 85 -2.45 -6.16 -4.25
C LEU A 85 -3.53 -5.16 -3.82
N MET A 86 -4.31 -4.68 -4.78
CA MET A 86 -5.37 -3.70 -4.49
C MET A 86 -6.43 -4.28 -3.57
N ARG A 87 -6.84 -5.53 -3.78
CA ARG A 87 -7.78 -6.20 -2.88
C ARG A 87 -7.21 -6.31 -1.46
N GLY A 88 -5.93 -6.63 -1.37
CA GLY A 88 -5.25 -6.69 -0.07
C GLY A 88 -5.24 -5.35 0.63
N CYS A 89 -5.01 -4.28 -0.11
CA CYS A 89 -5.05 -2.92 0.43
C CYS A 89 -6.44 -2.56 0.92
N ILE A 90 -7.47 -2.90 0.16
CA ILE A 90 -8.85 -2.63 0.54
C ILE A 90 -9.20 -3.39 1.83
N SER A 91 -8.83 -4.67 1.90
CA SER A 91 -9.05 -5.48 3.10
C SER A 91 -8.34 -4.88 4.31
N LYS A 92 -7.09 -4.45 4.13
CA LYS A 92 -6.32 -3.87 5.22
C LYS A 92 -6.93 -2.55 5.67
N ALA A 93 -7.39 -1.73 4.74
CA ALA A 93 -8.03 -0.46 5.06
C ALA A 93 -9.30 -0.69 5.88
N LYS A 94 -10.11 -1.68 5.50
CA LYS A 94 -11.32 -2.03 6.26
C LYS A 94 -10.99 -2.51 7.67
N GLU A 95 -9.96 -3.33 7.79
CA GLU A 95 -9.51 -3.84 9.09
C GLU A 95 -9.07 -2.70 9.99
N LEU A 96 -8.28 -1.77 9.46
CA LEU A 96 -7.80 -0.62 10.23
C LEU A 96 -8.94 0.28 10.69
N GLU A 97 -9.95 0.48 9.84
CA GLU A 97 -11.13 1.29 10.22
C GLU A 97 -11.92 0.60 11.31
N LYS A 98 -12.09 -0.71 11.22
CA LYS A 98 -12.77 -1.48 12.23
C LYS A 98 -12.07 -1.37 13.58
N GLU A 99 -10.74 -1.52 13.59
CA GLU A 99 -9.95 -1.40 14.80
C GLU A 99 -10.04 0.00 15.42
N ALA A 100 -10.05 1.03 14.57
CA ALA A 100 -10.18 2.41 15.04
C ALA A 100 -11.52 2.64 15.72
N ILE A 101 -12.59 2.10 15.13
CA ILE A 101 -13.93 2.21 15.72
C ILE A 101 -13.99 1.48 17.05
N GLU A 102 -13.43 0.29 17.13
CA GLU A 102 -13.41 -0.48 18.37
C GLU A 102 -12.67 0.24 19.48
N ARG A 103 -11.51 0.83 19.16
CA ARG A 103 -10.76 1.60 20.15
C ARG A 103 -11.55 2.80 20.65
N LYS A 104 -12.23 3.50 19.75
CA LYS A 104 -13.04 4.65 20.09
C LYS A 104 -14.19 4.26 21.01
N ASN A 105 -14.86 3.16 20.69
CA ASN A 105 -15.96 2.65 21.51
C ASN A 105 -15.48 2.26 22.91
N LYS A 106 -14.33 1.61 23.00
CA LYS A 106 -13.76 1.25 24.30
C LYS A 106 -13.46 2.48 25.14
N GLN A 107 -12.92 3.52 24.52
CA GLN A 107 -12.64 4.76 25.23
C GLN A 107 -13.91 5.42 25.74
N GLU A 108 -14.96 5.41 24.93
CA GLU A 108 -16.26 5.98 25.31
C GLU A 108 -16.89 5.21 26.48
N VAL A 109 -16.84 3.88 26.42
CA VAL A 109 -17.35 3.04 27.51
C VAL A 109 -16.60 3.32 28.80
N ARG A 110 -15.27 3.40 28.73
CA ARG A 110 -14.46 3.72 29.91
C ARG A 110 -14.82 5.06 30.50
N LYS A 111 -15.04 6.06 29.64
CA LYS A 111 -15.41 7.39 30.07
C LYS A 111 -16.76 7.39 30.76
N LEU A 112 -17.75 6.71 30.18
CA LEU A 112 -19.08 6.60 30.78
C LEU A 112 -19.05 5.90 32.11
N LEU A 113 -18.27 4.81 32.23
CA LEU A 113 -18.14 4.09 33.48
C LEU A 113 -17.47 4.96 34.56
N LYS A 114 -16.50 5.75 34.16
CA LYS A 114 -15.80 6.64 35.08
C LYS A 114 -16.74 7.74 35.57
N ASP A 115 -17.57 8.28 34.68
CA ASP A 115 -18.50 9.34 35.03
C ASP A 115 -19.67 8.82 35.89
N ALA A 116 -19.98 7.52 35.81
CA ALA A 116 -21.07 6.91 36.56
C ALA A 116 -20.74 6.64 38.03
N VAL A 117 -19.45 6.71 38.38
CA VAL A 117 -18.99 6.47 39.76
C VAL A 117 -18.89 7.79 40.59
#